data_d30a74af1b3481847e1ed2764446fb67
#
_entry.id   d30a74af1b3481847e1ed2764446fb67
#
_cell.length_a   1.000
_cell.length_b   1.000
_cell.length_c   1.000
_cell.angle_alpha   90.00
_cell.angle_beta   90.00
_cell.angle_gamma   90.00
#
_symmetry.space_group_name_H-M   'P 1'
#
loop_
_entity.id
_entity.type
_entity.pdbx_description
1 polymer ?
#
loop_
_entity_poly.entity_id
_entity_poly.type
_entity_poly.pdbx_seq_one_letter_code
_entity_poly.pdbx_strand_id
1 'polypeptide(L)'
;MKNIWRIIPVLLLSVAMAGCSDDDDTTSSFFELSSTDLECNSNNVIDVVVPIEGQTYKLTVKSSVDVIWTTKLEGGSWIVATPVTKQSGDGEILIVASSNPTNIKNRVATVTIRNSVNDEIYRYAFTQSYDPNQMAQKEELYAYI
;
A
#
# COMPACT_ATOMS: atom_id res chain seq x y z
N MET A 1 64.12 -11.00 8.43
CA MET A 1 63.57 -10.69 8.29
C MET A 1 62.90 -10.49 7.61
N LYS A 2 62.87 -10.26 7.44
CA LYS A 2 62.13 -9.81 6.84
C LYS A 2 61.26 -10.30 6.28
N ASN A 3 60.99 -10.87 6.34
CA ASN A 3 60.00 -11.32 5.90
C ASN A 3 58.90 -11.22 6.30
N ILE A 4 58.89 -10.73 6.81
CA ILE A 4 57.85 -10.61 7.32
C ILE A 4 57.04 -9.84 6.79
N TRP A 5 57.27 -9.26 6.42
CA TRP A 5 56.47 -8.45 5.93
C TRP A 5 55.83 -8.78 5.04
N ARG A 6 56.08 -9.26 4.62
CA ARG A 6 55.46 -9.55 3.74
C ARG A 6 54.32 -9.91 4.00
N ILE A 7 54.11 -10.14 4.68
CA ILE A 7 53.08 -10.60 5.09
C ILE A 7 52.11 -9.80 5.05
N ILE A 8 52.22 -9.04 5.25
CA ILE A 8 51.41 -8.18 5.27
C ILE A 8 50.63 -8.00 4.30
N PRO A 9 51.02 -8.07 3.52
CA PRO A 9 50.27 -7.76 2.53
C PRO A 9 49.13 -8.45 2.41
N VAL A 10 49.18 -9.00 2.78
CA VAL A 10 48.21 -9.55 2.56
C VAL A 10 47.16 -9.21 2.81
N LEU A 11 47.47 -8.98 3.27
CA LEU A 11 46.46 -8.78 3.42
C LEU A 11 45.65 -8.24 2.83
N LEU A 12 46.04 -7.86 2.80
CA LEU A 12 45.30 -7.29 2.31
C LEU A 12 44.44 -7.43 1.67
N LEU A 13 44.52 -7.83 1.62
CA LEU A 13 43.68 -7.95 1.04
C LEU A 13 42.68 -8.05 1.09
N SER A 14 42.82 -8.14 1.43
CA SER A 14 41.80 -8.28 1.51
C SER A 14 40.96 -7.86 1.26
N VAL A 15 41.22 -7.57 1.52
CA VAL A 15 40.37 -7.11 1.34
C VAL A 15 39.64 -6.98 0.64
N ALA A 16 39.87 -6.89 0.51
CA ALA A 16 39.09 -6.70 -0.17
C ALA A 16 38.33 -7.13 -0.44
N MET A 17 38.37 -7.45 -0.13
CA MET A 17 37.47 -7.83 -0.40
C MET A 17 36.60 -7.69 -0.42
N ALA A 18 36.89 -7.38 -0.10
CA ALA A 18 35.99 -7.17 -0.20
C ALA A 18 35.25 -7.06 -0.65
N GLY A 19 35.59 -6.90 -0.57
CA GLY A 19 34.71 -6.66 -1.14
C GLY A 19 34.03 -6.80 -1.58
N CYS A 20 34.13 -6.82 -1.60
CA CYS A 20 33.31 -6.80 -2.16
C CYS A 20 32.44 -7.06 -2.34
N SER A 21 32.44 -7.01 -2.18
CA SER A 21 31.49 -7.06 -2.44
C SER A 21 30.67 -7.04 -2.82
N ASP A 22 31.00 -6.83 -2.83
CA ASP A 22 30.17 -6.58 -3.26
C ASP A 22 29.29 -6.74 -3.52
N ASP A 23 29.33 -6.67 -3.30
CA ASP A 23 28.44 -6.66 -3.48
C ASP A 23 27.56 -6.50 -3.76
N ASP A 24 27.77 -6.24 -3.80
CA ASP A 24 27.02 -5.92 -4.13
C ASP A 24 26.18 -5.88 -4.31
N ASP A 25 26.18 -5.68 -4.07
CA ASP A 25 25.45 -5.66 -4.27
C ASP A 25 24.61 -5.87 -4.61
N THR A 26 24.84 -5.75 -4.78
CA THR A 26 23.72 -6.37 -5.16
C THR A 26 22.55 -5.93 -4.50
N THR A 27 21.76 -5.33 -5.12
CA THR A 27 20.54 -4.81 -4.58
C THR A 27 19.54 -5.89 -4.59
N SER A 28 18.97 -6.19 -3.48
CA SER A 28 17.85 -7.08 -3.45
C SER A 28 16.59 -6.30 -3.85
N SER A 29 15.67 -6.98 -4.49
CA SER A 29 14.39 -6.40 -4.86
C SER A 29 13.59 -6.07 -3.61
N PHE A 30 12.87 -4.98 -3.65
CA PHE A 30 12.08 -4.52 -2.51
C PHE A 30 10.74 -3.93 -2.95
N PHE A 31 9.80 -3.93 -2.04
CA PHE A 31 8.50 -3.29 -2.20
C PHE A 31 8.10 -2.69 -0.86
N GLU A 32 7.81 -1.39 -0.87
CA GLU A 32 7.36 -0.68 0.33
C GLU A 32 6.10 0.11 0.02
N LEU A 33 5.14 -0.02 0.88
CA LEU A 33 3.89 0.70 0.77
C LEU A 33 3.80 1.68 1.93
N SER A 34 3.44 2.91 1.65
CA SER A 34 3.29 3.92 2.70
C SER A 34 2.10 4.82 2.41
N SER A 35 1.57 5.45 3.45
CA SER A 35 0.44 6.34 3.31
C SER A 35 0.36 7.25 4.53
N THR A 36 -0.13 8.47 4.32
CA THR A 36 -0.47 9.35 5.44
C THR A 36 -1.90 9.11 5.88
N ASP A 37 -2.68 8.38 5.09
CA ASP A 37 -4.11 8.19 5.34
C ASP A 37 -4.42 6.81 5.91
N LEU A 38 -3.60 5.83 5.60
CA LEU A 38 -3.87 4.42 5.94
C LEU A 38 -2.64 3.78 6.54
N GLU A 39 -2.87 2.81 7.40
CA GLU A 39 -1.79 1.95 7.89
C GLU A 39 -1.31 1.06 6.75
N CYS A 40 -0.04 0.72 6.78
CA CYS A 40 0.53 -0.16 5.76
C CYS A 40 1.19 -1.36 6.44
N ASN A 41 0.42 -2.40 6.60
CA ASN A 41 0.85 -3.60 7.30
C ASN A 41 0.32 -4.82 6.54
N SER A 42 1.22 -5.65 6.08
CA SER A 42 0.86 -6.81 5.25
C SER A 42 0.39 -8.02 6.07
N ASN A 43 0.48 -7.95 7.38
CA ASN A 43 0.15 -9.11 8.20
C ASN A 43 -1.33 -9.24 8.51
N ASN A 44 -2.07 -8.16 8.42
CA ASN A 44 -3.47 -8.12 8.84
C ASN A 44 -4.32 -7.43 7.80
N VAL A 45 -5.62 -7.68 7.88
CA VAL A 45 -6.59 -6.89 7.15
C VAL A 45 -6.78 -5.58 7.90
N ILE A 46 -6.65 -4.48 7.21
CA ILE A 46 -6.82 -3.16 7.80
C ILE A 46 -8.23 -2.66 7.53
N ASP A 47 -8.97 -2.44 8.59
CA ASP A 47 -10.35 -1.95 8.48
C ASP A 47 -10.33 -0.43 8.34
N VAL A 48 -11.03 0.06 7.33
CA VAL A 48 -11.11 1.49 7.06
C VAL A 48 -12.57 1.91 7.07
N VAL A 49 -12.90 2.83 7.94
CA VAL A 49 -14.26 3.38 8.00
C VAL A 49 -14.28 4.62 7.12
N VAL A 50 -15.09 4.57 6.07
CA VAL A 50 -15.19 5.67 5.11
C VAL A 50 -16.27 6.62 5.55
N PRO A 51 -15.99 7.94 5.59
CA PRO A 51 -17.01 8.92 5.91
C PRO A 51 -18.15 8.87 4.90
N ILE A 52 -19.33 9.23 5.36
CA ILE A 52 -20.53 9.15 4.51
C ILE A 52 -20.45 10.09 3.29
N GLU A 53 -19.69 11.16 3.41
CA GLU A 53 -19.48 12.08 2.29
C GLU A 53 -18.44 11.60 1.30
N GLY A 54 -17.81 10.47 1.57
CA GLY A 54 -16.75 9.93 0.71
C GLY A 54 -15.39 10.46 1.10
N GLN A 55 -14.37 9.83 0.55
CA GLN A 55 -13.00 10.24 0.84
C GLN A 55 -12.05 9.64 -0.20
N THR A 56 -10.95 10.32 -0.44
CA THR A 56 -9.87 9.83 -1.28
C THR A 56 -8.71 9.42 -0.40
N TYR A 57 -8.16 8.24 -0.68
CA TYR A 57 -7.01 7.70 0.04
C TYR A 57 -5.87 7.54 -0.95
N LYS A 58 -4.68 7.86 -0.51
CA LYS A 58 -3.49 7.76 -1.36
C LYS A 58 -2.45 6.86 -0.72
N LEU A 59 -1.94 5.93 -1.49
CA LEU A 59 -0.85 5.05 -1.08
C LEU A 59 0.33 5.30 -2.01
N THR A 60 1.51 5.33 -1.44
CA THR A 60 2.74 5.52 -2.21
C THR A 60 3.50 4.20 -2.25
N VAL A 61 3.91 3.82 -3.44
CA VAL A 61 4.70 2.61 -3.67
C VAL A 61 6.13 3.00 -3.97
N LYS A 62 7.06 2.44 -3.22
CA LYS A 62 8.49 2.50 -3.50
C LYS A 62 8.93 1.08 -3.79
N SER A 63 9.47 0.86 -4.95
CA SER A 63 9.72 -0.51 -5.40
C SER A 63 10.86 -0.55 -6.41
N SER A 64 11.60 -1.64 -6.39
CA SER A 64 12.58 -1.89 -7.45
C SER A 64 11.87 -2.03 -8.78
N VAL A 65 12.58 -1.67 -9.86
CA VAL A 65 11.96 -1.69 -11.19
C VAL A 65 11.60 -3.10 -11.66
N ASP A 66 12.22 -4.09 -11.09
CA ASP A 66 11.95 -5.49 -11.44
C ASP A 66 10.78 -6.09 -10.67
N VAL A 67 10.22 -5.36 -9.74
CA VAL A 67 9.11 -5.85 -8.93
C VAL A 67 7.80 -5.48 -9.60
N ILE A 68 6.95 -6.48 -9.77
CA ILE A 68 5.62 -6.30 -10.33
C ILE A 68 4.63 -6.22 -9.17
N TRP A 69 3.74 -5.25 -9.21
CA TRP A 69 2.69 -5.14 -8.21
C TRP A 69 1.35 -4.86 -8.87
N THR A 70 0.29 -5.27 -8.19
CA THR A 70 -1.07 -5.12 -8.72
C THR A 70 -2.01 -4.72 -7.60
N THR A 71 -3.08 -4.05 -7.99
CA THR A 71 -4.16 -3.67 -7.08
C THR A 71 -5.43 -4.32 -7.60
N LYS A 72 -6.19 -4.94 -6.69
CA LYS A 72 -7.46 -5.55 -7.02
C LYS A 72 -8.54 -4.97 -6.12
N LEU A 73 -9.65 -4.61 -6.71
CA LEU A 73 -10.79 -4.05 -5.99
C LEU A 73 -11.99 -4.97 -6.13
N GLU A 74 -12.64 -5.25 -5.03
CA GLU A 74 -13.91 -6.00 -4.99
C GLU A 74 -14.88 -5.24 -4.13
N GLY A 75 -16.13 -5.12 -4.54
CA GLY A 75 -17.13 -4.50 -3.68
C GLY A 75 -18.04 -3.48 -4.30
N GLY A 76 -18.04 -3.33 -5.61
CA GLY A 76 -19.03 -2.49 -6.28
C GLY A 76 -18.47 -1.17 -6.78
N SER A 77 -19.36 -0.35 -7.30
CA SER A 77 -18.98 0.83 -8.05
C SER A 77 -18.85 2.10 -7.19
N TRP A 78 -19.09 2.00 -5.90
CA TRP A 78 -19.04 3.17 -5.02
C TRP A 78 -17.60 3.56 -4.66
N ILE A 79 -16.66 2.71 -4.97
CA ILE A 79 -15.25 2.92 -4.66
C ILE A 79 -14.42 2.51 -5.86
N VAL A 80 -13.38 3.24 -6.14
CA VAL A 80 -12.51 2.99 -7.29
C VAL A 80 -11.07 3.00 -6.80
N ALA A 81 -10.29 2.05 -7.27
CA ALA A 81 -8.85 2.01 -6.98
C ALA A 81 -8.10 2.04 -8.31
N THR A 82 -7.07 2.87 -8.40
CA THR A 82 -6.26 2.97 -9.61
C THR A 82 -4.79 3.05 -9.22
N PRO A 83 -3.91 2.42 -9.98
CA PRO A 83 -4.17 1.59 -11.17
C PRO A 83 -4.58 0.16 -10.78
N VAL A 84 -5.30 -0.53 -11.65
CA VAL A 84 -5.66 -1.93 -11.44
C VAL A 84 -4.92 -2.86 -12.41
N THR A 85 -4.05 -2.30 -13.23
CA THR A 85 -3.22 -3.08 -14.14
C THR A 85 -1.85 -3.32 -13.50
N LYS A 86 -1.11 -4.26 -14.05
CA LYS A 86 0.23 -4.57 -13.54
C LYS A 86 1.13 -3.34 -13.65
N GLN A 87 1.86 -3.07 -12.59
CA GLN A 87 2.79 -1.96 -12.50
C GLN A 87 4.15 -2.50 -12.10
N SER A 88 5.19 -1.71 -12.30
CA SER A 88 6.53 -2.04 -11.81
C SER A 88 7.20 -0.77 -11.32
N GLY A 89 8.08 -0.94 -10.34
CA GLY A 89 8.80 0.21 -9.78
C GLY A 89 7.91 1.10 -8.92
N ASP A 90 8.34 2.31 -8.74
CA ASP A 90 7.63 3.29 -7.91
C ASP A 90 6.28 3.67 -8.53
N GLY A 91 5.34 4.03 -7.68
CA GLY A 91 4.04 4.49 -8.16
C GLY A 91 3.15 4.96 -7.03
N GLU A 92 1.91 5.23 -7.39
CA GLU A 92 0.89 5.66 -6.43
C GLU A 92 -0.38 4.88 -6.69
N ILE A 93 -1.11 4.64 -5.61
CA ILE A 93 -2.44 4.03 -5.70
C ILE A 93 -3.42 5.03 -5.11
N LEU A 94 -4.43 5.36 -5.89
CA LEU A 94 -5.51 6.22 -5.42
C LEU A 94 -6.76 5.38 -5.23
N ILE A 95 -7.37 5.53 -4.08
CA ILE A 95 -8.62 4.86 -3.75
C ILE A 95 -9.63 5.96 -3.46
N VAL A 96 -10.66 6.04 -4.30
CA VAL A 96 -11.66 7.09 -4.21
C VAL A 96 -13.00 6.46 -3.86
N ALA A 97 -13.50 6.80 -2.67
CA ALA A 97 -14.80 6.35 -2.21
C ALA A 97 -15.78 7.50 -2.36
N SER A 98 -16.90 7.24 -3.04
CA SER A 98 -17.90 8.25 -3.27
C SER A 98 -18.79 8.44 -2.03
N SER A 99 -19.52 9.53 -2.02
CA SER A 99 -20.48 9.79 -0.95
C SER A 99 -21.62 8.77 -1.00
N ASN A 100 -22.30 8.65 0.10
CA ASN A 100 -23.43 7.72 0.23
C ASN A 100 -24.69 8.49 0.65
N PRO A 101 -25.16 9.41 -0.18
CA PRO A 101 -26.19 10.36 0.23
C PRO A 101 -27.59 9.79 0.32
N THR A 102 -27.86 8.72 -0.39
CA THR A 102 -29.20 8.14 -0.38
C THR A 102 -29.27 6.85 0.35
N ASN A 103 -28.48 6.69 1.31
CA ASN A 103 -28.07 5.51 1.78
C ASN A 103 -28.99 4.81 2.70
N ILE A 104 -29.32 3.68 2.34
CA ILE A 104 -30.18 2.85 3.12
C ILE A 104 -29.47 1.66 3.70
N LYS A 105 -28.22 1.51 3.40
CA LYS A 105 -27.47 0.36 3.91
C LYS A 105 -25.99 0.60 3.84
N ASN A 106 -25.26 -0.16 4.61
CA ASN A 106 -23.81 -0.13 4.62
C ASN A 106 -23.25 -0.68 3.31
N ARG A 107 -22.11 -0.15 2.94
CA ARG A 107 -21.38 -0.61 1.77
C ARG A 107 -20.02 -1.13 2.21
N VAL A 108 -19.56 -2.19 1.57
CA VAL A 108 -18.28 -2.82 1.90
C VAL A 108 -17.50 -3.03 0.60
N ALA A 109 -16.20 -2.84 0.67
CA ALA A 109 -15.32 -3.13 -0.45
C ALA A 109 -13.96 -3.57 0.09
N THR A 110 -13.24 -4.35 -0.70
CA THR A 110 -11.91 -4.82 -0.33
C THR A 110 -10.93 -4.43 -1.42
N VAL A 111 -9.81 -3.84 -1.01
CA VAL A 111 -8.69 -3.56 -1.90
C VAL A 111 -7.54 -4.45 -1.49
N THR A 112 -6.98 -5.17 -2.44
CA THR A 112 -5.86 -6.08 -2.20
C THR A 112 -4.69 -5.64 -3.07
N ILE A 113 -3.52 -5.46 -2.46
CA ILE A 113 -2.31 -5.07 -3.17
C ILE A 113 -1.31 -6.21 -3.01
N ARG A 114 -0.83 -6.73 -4.12
CA ARG A 114 0.13 -7.83 -4.15
C ARG A 114 1.41 -7.37 -4.84
N ASN A 115 2.51 -7.96 -4.44
CA ASN A 115 3.79 -7.71 -5.11
C ASN A 115 4.56 -9.01 -5.26
N SER A 116 5.56 -9.00 -6.15
CA SER A 116 6.30 -10.21 -6.49
C SER A 116 7.53 -10.45 -5.62
N VAL A 117 7.77 -9.63 -4.61
CA VAL A 117 8.97 -9.79 -3.80
C VAL A 117 8.83 -10.92 -2.79
N ASN A 118 7.82 -10.82 -1.94
CA ASN A 118 7.68 -11.72 -0.81
C ASN A 118 6.32 -12.37 -0.73
N ASP A 119 5.53 -12.26 -1.78
CA ASP A 119 4.14 -12.66 -1.75
C ASP A 119 3.36 -11.95 -0.66
N GLU A 120 3.86 -10.82 -0.22
CA GLU A 120 3.14 -10.01 0.76
C GLU A 120 1.88 -9.46 0.15
N ILE A 121 0.84 -9.47 0.94
CA ILE A 121 -0.46 -9.02 0.49
C ILE A 121 -0.97 -7.98 1.48
N TYR A 122 -1.28 -6.80 0.96
CA TYR A 122 -1.89 -5.74 1.76
C TYR A 122 -3.38 -5.76 1.47
N ARG A 123 -4.18 -5.89 2.50
CA ARG A 123 -5.64 -5.94 2.37
C ARG A 123 -6.29 -4.85 3.17
N TYR A 124 -7.20 -4.14 2.52
CA TYR A 124 -7.95 -3.07 3.16
C TYR A 124 -9.43 -3.36 3.00
N ALA A 125 -10.14 -3.39 4.12
CA ALA A 125 -11.58 -3.59 4.13
C ALA A 125 -12.24 -2.24 4.37
N PHE A 126 -12.84 -1.67 3.34
CA PHE A 126 -13.50 -0.38 3.40
C PHE A 126 -14.97 -0.57 3.72
N THR A 127 -15.45 0.12 4.73
CA THR A 127 -16.84 0.08 5.13
C THR A 127 -17.37 1.50 5.19
N GLN A 128 -18.51 1.73 4.55
CA GLN A 128 -19.17 3.02 4.62
C GLN A 128 -20.59 2.79 5.13
N SER A 129 -20.86 3.29 6.32
CA SER A 129 -22.15 3.13 6.96
C SER A 129 -23.05 4.29 6.57
N TYR A 130 -24.34 4.08 6.66
CA TYR A 130 -25.24 5.20 6.61
C TYR A 130 -25.47 5.72 8.04
N ASP A 131 -25.90 6.94 8.13
CA ASP A 131 -26.20 7.56 9.41
C ASP A 131 -27.71 7.66 9.59
N PRO A 132 -28.28 6.82 10.43
CA PRO A 132 -29.73 6.87 10.66
C PRO A 132 -30.19 8.23 11.16
N ASN A 133 -29.33 8.95 11.88
CA ASN A 133 -29.69 10.26 12.41
C ASN A 133 -29.82 11.29 11.30
N GLN A 134 -28.96 11.21 10.31
CA GLN A 134 -29.06 12.09 9.15
C GLN A 134 -30.34 11.83 8.38
N MET A 135 -30.72 10.58 8.25
CA MET A 135 -31.95 10.22 7.57
C MET A 135 -33.17 10.75 8.35
N ALA A 136 -33.18 10.58 9.65
CA ALA A 136 -34.26 11.07 10.50
C ALA A 136 -34.37 12.58 10.40
N GLN A 137 -33.27 13.30 10.44
CA GLN A 137 -33.27 14.76 10.33
C GLN A 137 -33.78 15.20 8.97
N LYS A 138 -33.42 14.49 7.93
CA LYS A 138 -33.85 14.81 6.58
C LYS A 138 -35.35 14.60 6.43
N GLU A 139 -35.87 13.53 6.96
CA GLU A 139 -37.31 13.25 6.92
C GLU A 139 -38.09 14.28 7.73
N GLU A 140 -37.55 14.65 8.86
CA GLU A 140 -38.16 15.67 9.69
C GLU A 140 -38.25 16.99 8.97
N LEU A 141 -37.17 17.37 8.30
CA LEU A 141 -37.13 18.59 7.52
C LEU A 141 -38.17 18.58 6.42
N TYR A 142 -38.31 17.48 5.72
CA TYR A 142 -39.28 17.34 4.65
C TYR A 142 -40.71 17.39 5.18
N ALA A 143 -40.93 16.97 6.41
CA ALA A 143 -42.26 17.00 7.01
C ALA A 143 -42.76 18.41 7.26
N TYR A 144 -41.88 19.40 7.31
CA TYR A 144 -42.27 20.79 7.52
C TYR A 144 -42.50 21.55 6.22
N ILE A 145 -42.26 20.94 5.09
CA ILE A 145 -42.44 21.54 3.80
C ILE A 145 -43.81 21.15 3.23
#